data_40f580ece874f8090dc28006b4a9cb96
#
_entry.id   40f580ece874f8090dc28006b4a9cb96
#
_cell.length_a   1.000
_cell.length_b   1.000
_cell.length_c   1.000
_cell.angle_alpha   90.00
_cell.angle_beta   90.00
_cell.angle_gamma   90.00
#
_symmetry.space_group_name_H-M   'P 1'
#
loop_
_entity.id
_entity.type
_entity.pdbx_description
1 polymer ?
#
loop_
_entity_poly.entity_id
_entity_poly.type
_entity_poly.pdbx_seq_one_letter_code
_entity_poly.pdbx_strand_id
1 'polypeptide(L)'
;MPILGLLVGVGSIGRRHARAMVDRYSTLHIVDPSEQSRAWARETFGKRVITHGDLGSALLGMEPVDVTAVVATLGPLHLENVSLLIQNGVRRIYCEKPFASSIEDGHQLAELAETTGARVIVGLQRRYSTLVDQILQFGRDHLGGVPVSIVGHGGAQCLITTGMHWVDLAVDLFKGFPSAVSGLGSADRMNPRGSDLDMWQGTAVWEFSFGRLLTLTYSNYSSVDGFLSVYFPLGRVDICPDGVIRAFRRDDAEVERDPRITRTGEAFAVEAQVFVPPSVNPIERALDELESDGALTYSTRDAARSLECALAALVAFESRQTISLPLNSKNEYFARKWAVT
;
A
#
# COMPACT_ATOMS: atom_id res chain seq x y z
N MET A 1 -26.50 -4.82 6.96
CA MET A 1 -25.49 -3.84 6.48
C MET A 1 -25.18 -2.88 7.61
N PRO A 2 -23.96 -2.48 7.85
CA PRO A 2 -23.65 -1.51 8.89
C PRO A 2 -24.42 -0.21 8.62
N ILE A 3 -25.00 0.33 9.67
CA ILE A 3 -25.85 1.52 9.58
C ILE A 3 -25.00 2.78 9.77
N LEU A 4 -23.84 2.66 10.41
CA LEU A 4 -22.99 3.77 10.82
C LEU A 4 -21.60 3.68 10.19
N GLY A 5 -21.13 4.79 9.63
CA GLY A 5 -19.74 4.98 9.25
C GLY A 5 -18.99 5.78 10.30
N LEU A 6 -17.74 5.42 10.58
CA LEU A 6 -16.85 6.17 11.46
C LEU A 6 -15.52 6.44 10.73
N LEU A 7 -15.19 7.72 10.53
CA LEU A 7 -13.93 8.14 9.91
C LEU A 7 -13.07 8.86 10.94
N VAL A 8 -11.86 8.36 11.15
CA VAL A 8 -10.86 8.93 12.07
C VAL A 8 -9.74 9.57 11.26
N GLY A 9 -9.64 10.90 11.33
CA GLY A 9 -8.72 11.72 10.56
C GLY A 9 -9.31 12.25 9.24
N VAL A 10 -9.30 13.58 9.06
CA VAL A 10 -9.86 14.27 7.88
C VAL A 10 -8.80 15.14 7.20
N GLY A 11 -7.57 14.61 7.12
CA GLY A 11 -6.52 15.14 6.26
C GLY A 11 -6.81 14.89 4.77
N SER A 12 -5.81 15.06 3.91
CA SER A 12 -5.98 14.91 2.45
C SER A 12 -6.61 13.57 2.05
N ILE A 13 -6.14 12.46 2.63
CA ILE A 13 -6.66 11.11 2.33
C ILE A 13 -8.02 10.90 3.02
N GLY A 14 -8.17 11.34 4.29
CA GLY A 14 -9.45 11.23 5.00
C GLY A 14 -10.60 11.93 4.27
N ARG A 15 -10.35 13.04 3.59
CA ARG A 15 -11.36 13.72 2.76
C ARG A 15 -11.81 12.88 1.55
N ARG A 16 -10.94 12.02 1.00
CA ARG A 16 -11.32 11.05 -0.05
C ARG A 16 -12.22 9.97 0.53
N HIS A 17 -11.86 9.43 1.69
CA HIS A 17 -12.68 8.46 2.41
C HIS A 17 -14.03 9.04 2.80
N ALA A 18 -14.09 10.28 3.31
CA ALA A 18 -15.35 10.94 3.64
C ALA A 18 -16.33 10.98 2.46
N ARG A 19 -15.83 11.29 1.25
CA ARG A 19 -16.66 11.30 0.03
C ARG A 19 -17.16 9.90 -0.37
N ALA A 20 -16.33 8.86 -0.21
CA ALA A 20 -16.72 7.48 -0.49
C ALA A 20 -17.73 6.94 0.53
N MET A 21 -17.67 7.43 1.78
CA MET A 21 -18.47 6.91 2.89
C MET A 21 -19.82 7.62 3.08
N VAL A 22 -19.92 8.91 2.74
CA VAL A 22 -21.08 9.75 3.10
C VAL A 22 -22.39 9.29 2.46
N ASP A 23 -22.34 8.69 1.29
CA ASP A 23 -23.51 8.16 0.60
C ASP A 23 -23.74 6.66 0.88
N ARG A 24 -22.78 6.01 1.55
CA ARG A 24 -22.82 4.58 1.89
C ARG A 24 -23.52 4.30 3.21
N TYR A 25 -23.42 5.20 4.17
CA TYR A 25 -23.93 5.02 5.52
C TYR A 25 -25.07 6.00 5.81
N SER A 26 -26.02 5.59 6.65
CA SER A 26 -27.13 6.45 7.08
C SER A 26 -26.65 7.69 7.85
N THR A 27 -25.56 7.53 8.60
CA THR A 27 -24.85 8.59 9.32
C THR A 27 -23.37 8.33 9.26
N LEU A 28 -22.57 9.36 8.97
CA LEU A 28 -21.12 9.31 9.02
C LEU A 28 -20.62 10.14 10.20
N HIS A 29 -20.01 9.45 11.17
CA HIS A 29 -19.30 10.10 12.27
C HIS A 29 -17.87 10.41 11.83
N ILE A 30 -17.42 11.64 12.05
CA ILE A 30 -16.09 12.13 11.66
C ILE A 30 -15.36 12.60 12.89
N VAL A 31 -14.16 12.04 13.12
CA VAL A 31 -13.28 12.36 14.23
C VAL A 31 -12.03 13.08 13.71
N ASP A 32 -11.77 14.27 14.19
CA ASP A 32 -10.52 15.00 13.93
C ASP A 32 -10.29 16.01 15.05
N PRO A 33 -9.09 16.13 15.64
CA PRO A 33 -8.81 17.12 16.67
C PRO A 33 -8.87 18.57 16.15
N SER A 34 -8.66 18.78 14.85
CA SER A 34 -8.72 20.10 14.22
C SER A 34 -10.16 20.56 13.99
N GLU A 35 -10.53 21.69 14.61
CA GLU A 35 -11.82 22.31 14.35
C GLU A 35 -12.00 22.71 12.87
N GLN A 36 -10.94 23.14 12.21
CA GLN A 36 -10.97 23.47 10.79
C GLN A 36 -11.35 22.26 9.93
N SER A 37 -10.80 21.08 10.24
CA SER A 37 -11.15 19.83 9.55
C SER A 37 -12.60 19.43 9.78
N ARG A 38 -13.08 19.57 11.03
CA ARG A 38 -14.48 19.28 11.36
C ARG A 38 -15.45 20.26 10.70
N ALA A 39 -15.11 21.57 10.67
CA ALA A 39 -15.89 22.59 9.98
C ALA A 39 -16.02 22.29 8.49
N TRP A 40 -14.90 21.92 7.82
CA TRP A 40 -14.93 21.48 6.43
C TRP A 40 -15.91 20.32 6.20
N ALA A 41 -15.94 19.34 7.09
CA ALA A 41 -16.85 18.19 6.96
C ALA A 41 -18.32 18.63 7.10
N ARG A 42 -18.66 19.48 8.08
CA ARG A 42 -20.01 20.01 8.28
C ARG A 42 -20.47 20.87 7.09
N GLU A 43 -19.61 21.72 6.57
CA GLU A 43 -19.89 22.57 5.42
C GLU A 43 -20.09 21.76 4.14
N THR A 44 -19.28 20.70 3.94
CA THR A 44 -19.33 19.87 2.74
C THR A 44 -20.53 18.93 2.71
N PHE A 45 -20.86 18.31 3.86
CA PHE A 45 -21.82 17.21 3.92
C PHE A 45 -23.10 17.52 4.71
N GLY A 46 -23.13 18.65 5.41
CA GLY A 46 -24.32 19.13 6.14
C GLY A 46 -24.76 18.14 7.24
N LYS A 47 -26.06 17.84 7.25
CA LYS A 47 -26.68 16.98 8.27
C LYS A 47 -26.32 15.48 8.16
N ARG A 48 -25.61 15.06 7.13
CA ARG A 48 -25.21 13.66 6.92
C ARG A 48 -24.02 13.26 7.79
N VAL A 49 -23.36 14.24 8.43
CA VAL A 49 -22.19 13.99 9.27
C VAL A 49 -22.40 14.51 10.68
N ILE A 50 -21.83 13.77 11.64
CA ILE A 50 -21.67 14.19 13.03
C ILE A 50 -20.17 14.26 13.31
N THR A 51 -19.69 15.37 13.85
CA THR A 51 -18.24 15.59 14.05
C THR A 51 -17.86 15.54 15.53
N HIS A 52 -16.71 14.93 15.82
CA HIS A 52 -16.16 14.74 17.16
C HIS A 52 -14.70 15.22 17.22
N GLY A 53 -14.28 15.73 18.41
CA GLY A 53 -12.91 16.16 18.64
C GLY A 53 -11.93 15.01 18.90
N ASP A 54 -12.44 13.90 19.43
CA ASP A 54 -11.66 12.72 19.79
C ASP A 54 -12.45 11.41 19.55
N LEU A 55 -11.71 10.30 19.44
CA LEU A 55 -12.30 9.00 19.13
C LEU A 55 -13.12 8.44 20.30
N GLY A 56 -12.70 8.66 21.54
CA GLY A 56 -13.42 8.18 22.71
C GLY A 56 -14.83 8.75 22.79
N SER A 57 -14.97 10.07 22.58
CA SER A 57 -16.28 10.74 22.56
C SER A 57 -17.16 10.26 21.38
N ALA A 58 -16.56 9.93 20.25
CA ALA A 58 -17.32 9.42 19.11
C ALA A 58 -17.91 8.02 19.37
N LEU A 59 -17.20 7.17 20.11
CA LEU A 59 -17.62 5.80 20.42
C LEU A 59 -18.72 5.74 21.50
N LEU A 60 -18.89 6.79 22.30
CA LEU A 60 -19.94 6.85 23.31
C LEU A 60 -21.32 6.86 22.62
N GLY A 61 -22.14 5.84 22.92
CA GLY A 61 -23.49 5.72 22.38
C GLY A 61 -23.61 5.12 20.98
N MET A 62 -22.50 4.55 20.43
CA MET A 62 -22.56 3.71 19.24
C MET A 62 -22.69 2.24 19.63
N GLU A 63 -23.49 1.48 18.85
CA GLU A 63 -23.46 0.03 18.90
C GLU A 63 -22.31 -0.46 18.02
N PRO A 64 -21.21 -0.99 18.59
CA PRO A 64 -19.96 -1.24 17.84
C PRO A 64 -20.11 -2.23 16.69
N VAL A 65 -21.03 -3.18 16.81
CA VAL A 65 -21.29 -4.22 15.80
C VAL A 65 -21.82 -3.66 14.48
N ASP A 66 -22.46 -2.48 14.53
CA ASP A 66 -23.04 -1.82 13.36
C ASP A 66 -22.10 -0.79 12.73
N VAL A 67 -20.86 -0.65 13.25
CA VAL A 67 -19.91 0.35 12.80
C VAL A 67 -18.92 -0.26 11.78
N THR A 68 -18.75 0.44 10.65
CA THR A 68 -17.57 0.30 9.79
C THR A 68 -16.69 1.54 9.97
N ALA A 69 -15.47 1.32 10.47
CA ALA A 69 -14.52 2.39 10.76
C ALA A 69 -13.43 2.49 9.68
N VAL A 70 -13.03 3.73 9.38
CA VAL A 70 -11.87 4.05 8.56
C VAL A 70 -10.90 4.89 9.37
N VAL A 71 -9.65 4.42 9.51
CA VAL A 71 -8.56 5.14 10.16
C VAL A 71 -7.66 5.74 9.08
N ALA A 72 -7.71 7.06 8.93
CA ALA A 72 -6.96 7.83 7.94
C ALA A 72 -6.11 8.93 8.59
N THR A 73 -5.59 8.63 9.77
CA THR A 73 -4.64 9.46 10.52
C THR A 73 -3.22 9.28 9.98
N LEU A 74 -2.22 9.88 10.63
CA LEU A 74 -0.82 9.60 10.33
C LEU A 74 -0.43 8.22 10.86
N GLY A 75 0.50 7.55 10.18
CA GLY A 75 0.97 6.20 10.52
C GLY A 75 1.32 5.96 12.00
N PRO A 76 2.02 6.89 12.69
CA PRO A 76 2.32 6.75 14.12
C PRO A 76 1.09 6.64 15.04
N LEU A 77 -0.09 7.09 14.59
CA LEU A 77 -1.33 7.04 15.36
C LEU A 77 -2.19 5.81 15.05
N HIS A 78 -1.80 4.97 14.10
CA HIS A 78 -2.62 3.83 13.67
C HIS A 78 -2.75 2.77 14.76
N LEU A 79 -1.64 2.42 15.46
CA LEU A 79 -1.68 1.45 16.55
C LEU A 79 -2.71 1.83 17.61
N GLU A 80 -2.67 3.08 18.08
CA GLU A 80 -3.57 3.57 19.12
C GLU A 80 -5.02 3.56 18.64
N ASN A 81 -5.30 4.16 17.46
CA ASN A 81 -6.67 4.29 16.97
C ASN A 81 -7.31 2.93 16.63
N VAL A 82 -6.58 2.04 15.94
CA VAL A 82 -7.10 0.72 15.58
C VAL A 82 -7.30 -0.13 16.83
N SER A 83 -6.36 -0.11 17.79
CA SER A 83 -6.50 -0.83 19.05
C SER A 83 -7.71 -0.34 19.86
N LEU A 84 -7.90 0.98 19.95
CA LEU A 84 -9.05 1.57 20.66
C LEU A 84 -10.38 1.14 20.02
N LEU A 85 -10.47 1.14 18.69
CA LEU A 85 -11.65 0.66 17.96
C LEU A 85 -11.94 -0.81 18.29
N ILE A 86 -10.94 -1.69 18.19
CA ILE A 86 -11.10 -3.12 18.47
C ILE A 86 -11.51 -3.37 19.92
N GLN A 87 -10.87 -2.70 20.89
CA GLN A 87 -11.18 -2.79 22.32
C GLN A 87 -12.60 -2.34 22.65
N ASN A 88 -13.14 -1.38 21.90
CA ASN A 88 -14.53 -0.93 22.01
C ASN A 88 -15.53 -1.76 21.17
N GLY A 89 -15.10 -2.90 20.62
CA GLY A 89 -16.00 -3.85 19.96
C GLY A 89 -16.21 -3.61 18.46
N VAL A 90 -15.59 -2.59 17.85
CA VAL A 90 -15.64 -2.40 16.39
C VAL A 90 -14.90 -3.55 15.70
N ARG A 91 -15.53 -4.17 14.72
CA ARG A 91 -15.01 -5.37 14.04
C ARG A 91 -14.74 -5.19 12.55
N ARG A 92 -15.11 -4.07 11.96
CA ARG A 92 -14.89 -3.73 10.55
C ARG A 92 -14.06 -2.47 10.47
N ILE A 93 -12.78 -2.60 10.14
CA ILE A 93 -11.82 -1.49 10.19
C ILE A 93 -11.02 -1.45 8.90
N TYR A 94 -11.06 -0.33 8.18
CA TYR A 94 -10.11 0.01 7.14
C TYR A 94 -9.05 0.92 7.75
N CYS A 95 -7.78 0.55 7.69
CA CYS A 95 -6.66 1.36 8.15
C CYS A 95 -5.82 1.81 6.96
N GLU A 96 -5.54 3.10 6.85
CA GLU A 96 -4.63 3.61 5.83
C GLU A 96 -3.20 3.10 6.03
N LYS A 97 -2.44 3.17 4.95
CA LYS A 97 -1.01 2.87 4.96
C LYS A 97 -0.19 4.11 5.40
N PRO A 98 1.00 3.91 6.00
CA PRO A 98 1.58 2.64 6.46
C PRO A 98 0.78 2.06 7.62
N PHE A 99 0.63 0.75 7.67
CA PHE A 99 -0.19 0.09 8.70
C PHE A 99 0.22 0.46 10.12
N ALA A 100 1.51 0.66 10.35
CA ALA A 100 2.08 1.17 11.59
C ALA A 100 3.41 1.88 11.34
N SER A 101 4.02 2.45 12.38
CA SER A 101 5.32 3.12 12.32
C SER A 101 6.51 2.24 12.71
N SER A 102 6.27 1.02 13.20
CA SER A 102 7.30 0.00 13.45
C SER A 102 6.84 -1.37 12.95
N ILE A 103 7.80 -2.28 12.79
CA ILE A 103 7.50 -3.67 12.43
C ILE A 103 6.72 -4.33 13.57
N GLU A 104 7.16 -4.13 14.80
CA GLU A 104 6.49 -4.66 16.01
C GLU A 104 5.02 -4.24 16.09
N ASP A 105 4.72 -2.94 15.92
CA ASP A 105 3.34 -2.44 15.95
C ASP A 105 2.47 -3.07 14.87
N GLY A 106 3.02 -3.25 13.65
CA GLY A 106 2.31 -3.90 12.57
C GLY A 106 1.92 -5.33 12.89
N HIS A 107 2.85 -6.10 13.45
CA HIS A 107 2.57 -7.47 13.92
C HIS A 107 1.62 -7.50 15.11
N GLN A 108 1.75 -6.59 16.06
CA GLN A 108 0.83 -6.46 17.20
C GLN A 108 -0.62 -6.17 16.75
N LEU A 109 -0.79 -5.28 15.79
CA LEU A 109 -2.13 -5.00 15.21
C LEU A 109 -2.70 -6.22 14.48
N ALA A 110 -1.87 -6.96 13.74
CA ALA A 110 -2.32 -8.17 13.06
C ALA A 110 -2.75 -9.25 14.06
N GLU A 111 -1.99 -9.47 15.12
CA GLU A 111 -2.32 -10.40 16.20
C GLU A 111 -3.61 -9.99 16.93
N LEU A 112 -3.75 -8.71 17.24
CA LEU A 112 -4.96 -8.18 17.88
C LEU A 112 -6.19 -8.38 16.99
N ALA A 113 -6.09 -8.14 15.69
CA ALA A 113 -7.18 -8.39 14.74
C ALA A 113 -7.56 -9.88 14.72
N GLU A 114 -6.58 -10.78 14.61
CA GLU A 114 -6.82 -12.23 14.57
C GLU A 114 -7.44 -12.76 15.87
N THR A 115 -6.90 -12.38 17.02
CA THR A 115 -7.35 -12.90 18.33
C THR A 115 -8.75 -12.41 18.71
N THR A 116 -9.16 -11.23 18.20
CA THR A 116 -10.48 -10.65 18.47
C THR A 116 -11.50 -10.93 17.36
N GLY A 117 -11.08 -11.53 16.24
CA GLY A 117 -11.92 -11.73 15.07
C GLY A 117 -12.28 -10.43 14.35
N ALA A 118 -11.51 -9.35 14.57
CA ALA A 118 -11.72 -8.09 13.86
C ALA A 118 -11.24 -8.23 12.41
N ARG A 119 -12.05 -7.76 11.47
CA ARG A 119 -11.72 -7.68 10.05
C ARG A 119 -11.01 -6.35 9.82
N VAL A 120 -9.71 -6.38 9.59
CA VAL A 120 -8.90 -5.19 9.35
C VAL A 120 -8.30 -5.24 7.94
N ILE A 121 -8.69 -4.29 7.10
CA ILE A 121 -8.11 -4.07 5.78
C ILE A 121 -7.10 -2.92 5.86
N VAL A 122 -5.93 -3.12 5.29
CA VAL A 122 -4.92 -2.05 5.18
C VAL A 122 -4.99 -1.43 3.78
N GLY A 123 -4.86 -0.11 3.69
CA GLY A 123 -5.01 0.72 2.50
C GLY A 123 -3.99 0.48 1.38
N LEU A 124 -3.69 -0.78 1.10
CA LEU A 124 -2.86 -1.24 -0.01
C LEU A 124 -3.73 -1.36 -1.27
N GLN A 125 -4.17 -0.22 -1.78
CA GLN A 125 -5.26 -0.08 -2.76
C GLN A 125 -5.09 -0.90 -4.04
N ARG A 126 -3.85 -1.24 -4.45
CA ARG A 126 -3.60 -2.06 -5.65
C ARG A 126 -4.14 -3.48 -5.52
N ARG A 127 -4.26 -4.01 -4.29
CA ARG A 127 -4.89 -5.32 -4.00
C ARG A 127 -6.36 -5.37 -4.39
N TYR A 128 -7.02 -4.22 -4.40
CA TYR A 128 -8.44 -4.07 -4.72
C TYR A 128 -8.67 -3.63 -6.17
N SER A 129 -7.63 -3.67 -6.99
CA SER A 129 -7.72 -3.45 -8.45
C SER A 129 -7.55 -4.78 -9.19
N THR A 130 -8.01 -4.83 -10.45
CA THR A 130 -7.79 -6.00 -11.33
C THR A 130 -6.45 -5.94 -12.05
N LEU A 131 -5.60 -4.96 -11.73
CA LEU A 131 -4.35 -4.69 -12.43
C LEU A 131 -3.39 -5.87 -12.41
N VAL A 132 -3.19 -6.47 -11.22
CA VAL A 132 -2.26 -7.60 -11.05
C VAL A 132 -2.72 -8.80 -11.88
N ASP A 133 -4.00 -9.12 -11.82
CA ASP A 133 -4.56 -10.26 -12.56
C ASP A 133 -4.44 -10.05 -14.07
N GLN A 134 -4.68 -8.83 -14.56
CA GLN A 134 -4.50 -8.48 -15.99
C GLN A 134 -3.04 -8.62 -16.43
N ILE A 135 -2.09 -8.09 -15.63
CA ILE A 135 -0.66 -8.20 -15.94
C ILE A 135 -0.21 -9.67 -15.95
N LEU A 136 -0.61 -10.45 -14.95
CA LEU A 136 -0.25 -11.86 -14.86
C LEU A 136 -0.89 -12.70 -15.99
N GLN A 137 -2.14 -12.40 -16.35
CA GLN A 137 -2.81 -13.09 -17.46
C GLN A 137 -2.12 -12.77 -18.78
N PHE A 138 -1.87 -11.49 -19.06
CA PHE A 138 -1.16 -11.07 -20.25
C PHE A 138 0.27 -11.66 -20.32
N GLY A 139 0.96 -11.74 -19.18
CA GLY A 139 2.27 -12.38 -19.07
C GLY A 139 2.25 -13.85 -19.49
N ARG A 140 1.26 -14.60 -19.01
CA ARG A 140 1.08 -16.01 -19.37
C ARG A 140 0.77 -16.18 -20.87
N ASP A 141 -0.10 -15.34 -21.40
CA ASP A 141 -0.62 -15.52 -22.77
C ASP A 141 0.36 -15.00 -23.83
N HIS A 142 1.17 -13.96 -23.52
CA HIS A 142 1.93 -13.23 -24.54
C HIS A 142 3.40 -12.99 -24.21
N LEU A 143 3.82 -13.09 -22.93
CA LEU A 143 5.18 -12.72 -22.52
C LEU A 143 6.00 -13.90 -21.97
N GLY A 144 5.57 -15.12 -22.22
CA GLY A 144 6.30 -16.34 -21.90
C GLY A 144 6.21 -16.80 -20.46
N GLY A 145 5.22 -16.31 -19.67
CA GLY A 145 4.95 -16.87 -18.35
C GLY A 145 4.76 -15.85 -17.23
N VAL A 146 5.53 -16.00 -16.14
CA VAL A 146 5.43 -15.19 -14.93
C VAL A 146 6.52 -14.11 -14.88
N PRO A 147 6.34 -13.04 -14.08
CA PRO A 147 7.35 -12.00 -13.91
C PRO A 147 8.68 -12.56 -13.41
N VAL A 148 9.79 -12.05 -13.96
CA VAL A 148 11.17 -12.42 -13.59
C VAL A 148 11.91 -11.33 -12.84
N SER A 149 11.60 -10.06 -13.10
CA SER A 149 12.11 -8.94 -12.32
C SER A 149 11.19 -7.72 -12.39
N ILE A 150 11.31 -6.82 -11.42
CA ILE A 150 10.57 -5.57 -11.36
C ILE A 150 11.55 -4.46 -11.06
N VAL A 151 11.48 -3.36 -11.83
CA VAL A 151 12.33 -2.19 -11.65
C VAL A 151 11.45 -0.94 -11.63
N GLY A 152 11.68 -0.07 -10.64
CA GLY A 152 10.92 1.17 -10.53
C GLY A 152 11.76 2.36 -10.11
N HIS A 153 11.31 3.54 -10.55
CA HIS A 153 11.84 4.83 -10.12
C HIS A 153 10.69 5.69 -9.62
N GLY A 154 10.74 6.09 -8.36
CA GLY A 154 9.65 6.81 -7.70
C GLY A 154 9.80 8.33 -7.69
N GLY A 155 10.87 8.91 -8.26
CA GLY A 155 11.12 10.34 -8.18
C GLY A 155 11.18 10.85 -6.73
N ALA A 156 10.71 12.08 -6.50
CA ALA A 156 10.67 12.73 -5.20
C ALA A 156 9.39 12.38 -4.40
N GLN A 157 9.04 11.08 -4.30
CA GLN A 157 7.78 10.64 -3.68
C GLN A 157 7.94 9.86 -2.36
N CYS A 158 9.14 9.74 -1.85
CA CYS A 158 9.50 8.97 -0.64
C CYS A 158 9.35 7.44 -0.78
N LEU A 159 10.44 6.73 -0.48
CA LEU A 159 10.51 5.27 -0.57
C LEU A 159 9.43 4.57 0.27
N ILE A 160 9.11 5.05 1.46
CA ILE A 160 8.09 4.40 2.30
C ILE A 160 6.68 4.83 1.91
N THR A 161 6.45 6.10 1.63
CA THR A 161 5.11 6.60 1.34
C THR A 161 4.50 5.99 0.07
N THR A 162 5.25 5.95 -1.02
CA THR A 162 4.84 5.39 -2.32
C THR A 162 5.48 4.04 -2.62
N GLY A 163 6.73 3.85 -2.22
CA GLY A 163 7.45 2.60 -2.46
C GLY A 163 6.82 1.40 -1.78
N MET A 164 6.20 1.59 -0.60
CA MET A 164 5.42 0.54 0.06
C MET A 164 4.35 -0.07 -0.86
N HIS A 165 3.68 0.74 -1.68
CA HIS A 165 2.72 0.24 -2.66
C HIS A 165 3.36 -0.60 -3.77
N TRP A 166 4.62 -0.29 -4.14
CA TRP A 166 5.37 -1.06 -5.13
C TRP A 166 5.93 -2.35 -4.56
N VAL A 167 6.36 -2.33 -3.29
CA VAL A 167 6.78 -3.55 -2.57
C VAL A 167 5.60 -4.51 -2.44
N ASP A 168 4.44 -4.03 -2.02
CA ASP A 168 3.22 -4.83 -1.92
C ASP A 168 2.74 -5.36 -3.28
N LEU A 169 2.82 -4.53 -4.33
CA LEU A 169 2.51 -4.95 -5.70
C LEU A 169 3.45 -6.07 -6.17
N ALA A 170 4.74 -5.97 -5.85
CA ALA A 170 5.70 -7.02 -6.20
C ALA A 170 5.43 -8.33 -5.44
N VAL A 171 5.06 -8.26 -4.15
CA VAL A 171 4.59 -9.43 -3.37
C VAL A 171 3.43 -10.11 -4.07
N ASP A 172 2.49 -9.35 -4.61
CA ASP A 172 1.34 -9.90 -5.33
C ASP A 172 1.71 -10.44 -6.71
N LEU A 173 2.53 -9.74 -7.48
CA LEU A 173 2.99 -10.18 -8.80
C LEU A 173 3.86 -11.44 -8.72
N PHE A 174 4.72 -11.55 -7.72
CA PHE A 174 5.59 -12.71 -7.51
C PHE A 174 4.91 -13.83 -6.70
N LYS A 175 3.72 -13.58 -6.16
CA LYS A 175 2.96 -14.51 -5.30
C LYS A 175 3.78 -15.04 -4.13
N GLY A 176 4.52 -14.12 -3.46
CA GLY A 176 5.34 -14.46 -2.31
C GLY A 176 6.09 -13.26 -1.75
N PHE A 177 6.55 -13.39 -0.51
CA PHE A 177 7.33 -12.36 0.16
C PHE A 177 8.82 -12.48 -0.16
N PRO A 178 9.59 -11.38 -0.12
CA PRO A 178 11.03 -11.43 -0.27
C PRO A 178 11.69 -12.11 0.91
N SER A 179 12.85 -12.73 0.66
CA SER A 179 13.71 -13.38 1.67
C SER A 179 14.78 -12.45 2.23
N ALA A 180 15.12 -11.39 1.50
CA ALA A 180 16.11 -10.41 1.92
C ALA A 180 15.90 -9.05 1.24
N VAL A 181 16.47 -8.01 1.83
CA VAL A 181 16.58 -6.68 1.22
C VAL A 181 17.96 -6.07 1.48
N SER A 182 18.51 -5.40 0.49
CA SER A 182 19.73 -4.62 0.57
C SER A 182 19.55 -3.25 -0.09
N GLY A 183 20.38 -2.28 0.26
CA GLY A 183 20.29 -0.98 -0.39
C GLY A 183 21.15 0.10 0.22
N LEU A 184 21.12 1.26 -0.44
CA LEU A 184 21.81 2.48 -0.04
C LEU A 184 20.84 3.65 -0.12
N GLY A 185 20.70 4.37 0.98
CA GLY A 185 19.79 5.51 1.05
C GLY A 185 20.00 6.36 2.29
N SER A 186 19.19 7.37 2.42
CA SER A 186 19.20 8.31 3.54
C SER A 186 17.80 8.91 3.76
N ALA A 187 17.57 9.39 4.96
CA ALA A 187 16.43 10.25 5.26
C ALA A 187 16.76 11.70 4.92
N ASP A 188 15.76 12.42 4.44
CA ASP A 188 15.74 13.88 4.34
C ASP A 188 14.53 14.39 5.12
N ARG A 189 14.68 15.49 5.85
CA ARG A 189 13.59 16.09 6.63
C ARG A 189 12.71 17.05 5.82
N MET A 190 12.94 17.19 4.54
CA MET A 190 12.12 18.02 3.65
C MET A 190 10.83 17.29 3.21
N ASN A 191 10.05 16.78 4.16
CA ASN A 191 8.80 16.12 3.85
C ASN A 191 7.66 17.15 3.71
N PRO A 192 7.00 17.26 2.54
CA PRO A 192 5.91 18.21 2.34
C PRO A 192 4.65 17.93 3.20
N ARG A 193 4.60 16.77 3.87
CA ARG A 193 3.49 16.37 4.74
C ARG A 193 3.67 16.77 6.21
N GLY A 194 4.86 17.20 6.60
CA GLY A 194 5.17 17.65 7.96
C GLY A 194 6.66 17.60 8.27
N SER A 195 7.13 18.58 9.04
CA SER A 195 8.54 18.67 9.43
C SER A 195 9.03 17.52 10.32
N ASP A 196 8.10 16.80 10.95
CA ASP A 196 8.40 15.71 11.87
C ASP A 196 8.44 14.33 11.16
N LEU A 197 8.26 14.33 9.85
CA LEU A 197 8.26 13.13 9.03
C LEU A 197 9.49 13.09 8.13
N ASP A 198 10.16 11.96 8.11
CA ASP A 198 11.30 11.72 7.26
C ASP A 198 10.86 11.43 5.81
N MET A 199 11.62 11.94 4.86
CA MET A 199 11.49 11.62 3.44
C MET A 199 12.64 10.74 2.99
N TRP A 200 12.42 9.43 2.95
CA TRP A 200 13.44 8.44 2.61
C TRP A 200 13.65 8.34 1.11
N GLN A 201 14.92 8.42 0.69
CA GLN A 201 15.39 8.26 -0.67
C GLN A 201 16.54 7.27 -0.75
N GLY A 202 16.80 6.75 -1.93
CA GLY A 202 17.87 5.79 -2.18
C GLY A 202 17.43 4.67 -3.09
N THR A 203 18.26 3.65 -3.22
CA THR A 203 17.96 2.44 -3.99
C THR A 203 17.95 1.24 -3.06
N ALA A 204 16.87 0.46 -3.13
CA ALA A 204 16.73 -0.80 -2.42
C ALA A 204 16.40 -1.93 -3.40
N VAL A 205 16.92 -3.13 -3.08
CA VAL A 205 16.73 -4.36 -3.85
C VAL A 205 16.20 -5.43 -2.91
N TRP A 206 15.02 -5.94 -3.22
CA TRP A 206 14.42 -7.08 -2.51
C TRP A 206 14.60 -8.36 -3.32
N GLU A 207 15.07 -9.39 -2.66
CA GLU A 207 15.28 -10.71 -3.23
C GLU A 207 14.07 -11.62 -2.94
N PHE A 208 13.49 -12.18 -4.00
CA PHE A 208 12.40 -13.14 -3.94
C PHE A 208 12.87 -14.53 -4.37
N SER A 209 12.05 -15.55 -4.12
CA SER A 209 12.34 -16.91 -4.54
C SER A 209 12.64 -17.00 -6.05
N PHE A 210 13.46 -17.96 -6.43
CA PHE A 210 13.91 -18.20 -7.81
C PHE A 210 14.76 -17.07 -8.42
N GLY A 211 15.47 -16.31 -7.59
CA GLY A 211 16.36 -15.21 -8.03
C GLY A 211 15.61 -13.99 -8.62
N ARG A 212 14.32 -13.86 -8.37
CA ARG A 212 13.54 -12.70 -8.80
C ARG A 212 13.85 -11.49 -7.93
N LEU A 213 13.91 -10.32 -8.54
CA LEU A 213 14.29 -9.09 -7.85
C LEU A 213 13.24 -8.00 -8.06
N LEU A 214 12.99 -7.23 -7.00
CA LEU A 214 12.40 -5.90 -7.07
C LEU A 214 13.50 -4.88 -6.80
N THR A 215 13.71 -3.93 -7.72
CA THR A 215 14.61 -2.80 -7.51
C THR A 215 13.80 -1.51 -7.54
N LEU A 216 13.88 -0.71 -6.48
CA LEU A 216 13.25 0.60 -6.42
C LEU A 216 14.28 1.68 -6.13
N THR A 217 14.22 2.78 -6.88
CA THR A 217 15.03 3.97 -6.67
C THR A 217 14.13 5.18 -6.43
N TYR A 218 14.42 5.94 -5.38
CA TYR A 218 13.76 7.20 -5.05
C TYR A 218 14.82 8.29 -4.89
N SER A 219 14.56 9.47 -5.42
CA SER A 219 15.47 10.59 -5.34
C SER A 219 14.73 11.90 -5.15
N ASN A 220 15.02 12.61 -4.06
CA ASN A 220 14.45 13.93 -3.77
C ASN A 220 14.89 15.01 -4.77
N TYR A 221 15.86 14.69 -5.62
CA TYR A 221 16.35 15.57 -6.69
C TYR A 221 15.65 15.34 -8.04
N SER A 222 14.78 14.33 -8.15
CA SER A 222 14.04 14.04 -9.37
C SER A 222 12.64 14.59 -9.29
N SER A 223 12.30 15.54 -10.16
CA SER A 223 10.95 16.10 -10.29
C SER A 223 10.04 15.29 -11.22
N VAL A 224 10.54 14.19 -11.77
CA VAL A 224 9.76 13.32 -12.69
C VAL A 224 8.99 12.30 -11.87
N ASP A 225 7.72 12.09 -12.23
CA ASP A 225 6.87 11.07 -11.64
C ASP A 225 7.43 9.66 -11.83
N GLY A 226 7.07 8.78 -10.91
CA GLY A 226 7.57 7.41 -10.87
C GLY A 226 6.98 6.53 -11.96
N PHE A 227 7.76 5.54 -12.38
CA PHE A 227 7.32 4.45 -13.24
C PHE A 227 7.74 3.10 -12.65
N LEU A 228 7.06 2.03 -13.07
CA LEU A 228 7.41 0.66 -12.72
C LEU A 228 7.38 -0.22 -13.97
N SER A 229 8.45 -0.96 -14.23
CA SER A 229 8.54 -1.95 -15.31
C SER A 229 8.57 -3.35 -14.73
N VAL A 230 7.63 -4.19 -15.14
CA VAL A 230 7.53 -5.62 -14.81
C VAL A 230 8.05 -6.42 -15.98
N TYR A 231 9.17 -7.11 -15.80
CA TYR A 231 9.84 -7.89 -16.84
C TYR A 231 9.39 -9.35 -16.81
N PHE A 232 9.22 -9.90 -17.99
CA PHE A 232 8.86 -11.30 -18.27
C PHE A 232 9.90 -11.93 -19.20
N PRO A 233 9.90 -13.27 -19.41
CA PRO A 233 10.86 -13.92 -20.30
C PRO A 233 10.92 -13.34 -21.71
N LEU A 234 9.79 -12.92 -22.28
CA LEU A 234 9.69 -12.45 -23.65
C LEU A 234 9.24 -10.98 -23.79
N GLY A 235 9.23 -10.21 -22.71
CA GLY A 235 8.82 -8.82 -22.79
C GLY A 235 8.69 -8.12 -21.44
N ARG A 236 7.97 -7.00 -21.40
CA ARG A 236 7.72 -6.23 -20.17
C ARG A 236 6.37 -5.53 -20.21
N VAL A 237 5.91 -5.15 -19.03
CA VAL A 237 4.75 -4.28 -18.82
C VAL A 237 5.20 -3.06 -18.03
N ASP A 238 4.98 -1.87 -18.58
CA ASP A 238 5.30 -0.59 -17.97
C ASP A 238 4.04 0.04 -17.36
N ILE A 239 4.08 0.37 -16.08
CA ILE A 239 3.04 1.12 -15.37
C ILE A 239 3.53 2.56 -15.29
N CYS A 240 2.92 3.44 -16.08
CA CYS A 240 3.32 4.83 -16.24
C CYS A 240 2.60 5.76 -15.26
N PRO A 241 3.16 6.96 -14.98
CA PRO A 241 2.59 7.96 -14.06
C PRO A 241 1.22 8.47 -14.49
N ASP A 242 0.96 8.54 -15.80
CA ASP A 242 -0.30 8.95 -16.41
C ASP A 242 -1.44 7.93 -16.21
N GLY A 243 -1.15 6.82 -15.54
CA GLY A 243 -2.08 5.71 -15.34
C GLY A 243 -2.19 4.79 -16.55
N VAL A 244 -1.45 5.06 -17.62
CA VAL A 244 -1.41 4.17 -18.79
C VAL A 244 -0.48 3.00 -18.50
N ILE A 245 -0.92 1.81 -18.91
CA ILE A 245 -0.14 0.58 -18.78
C ILE A 245 0.15 0.08 -20.18
N ARG A 246 1.43 -0.02 -20.51
CA ARG A 246 1.91 -0.45 -21.83
C ARG A 246 2.63 -1.77 -21.72
N ALA A 247 2.35 -2.68 -22.65
CA ALA A 247 3.07 -3.93 -22.75
C ALA A 247 3.90 -3.96 -24.02
N PHE A 248 5.10 -4.53 -23.90
CA PHE A 248 6.05 -4.72 -24.98
C PHE A 248 6.45 -6.19 -25.01
N ARG A 249 6.52 -6.75 -26.21
CA ARG A 249 6.96 -8.15 -26.38
C ARG A 249 8.01 -8.26 -27.47
N ARG A 250 8.81 -9.32 -27.45
CA ARG A 250 9.69 -9.67 -28.57
C ARG A 250 8.85 -10.14 -29.76
N ASP A 251 9.34 -9.82 -30.96
CA ASP A 251 8.74 -10.30 -32.19
C ASP A 251 8.81 -11.83 -32.28
N ASP A 252 7.76 -12.48 -32.76
CA ASP A 252 7.66 -13.92 -32.80
C ASP A 252 8.75 -14.57 -33.69
N ALA A 253 9.11 -13.94 -34.82
CA ALA A 253 10.18 -14.40 -35.68
C ALA A 253 11.57 -14.31 -35.02
N GLU A 254 11.78 -13.29 -34.16
CA GLU A 254 13.01 -13.21 -33.38
C GLU A 254 13.07 -14.27 -32.27
N VAL A 255 11.93 -14.56 -31.62
CA VAL A 255 11.84 -15.59 -30.58
C VAL A 255 12.07 -16.98 -31.20
N GLU A 256 11.52 -17.23 -32.40
CA GLU A 256 11.72 -18.48 -33.11
C GLU A 256 13.18 -18.68 -33.53
N ARG A 257 13.83 -17.62 -34.02
CA ARG A 257 15.23 -17.64 -34.42
C ARG A 257 16.20 -17.79 -33.24
N ASP A 258 15.93 -17.05 -32.14
CA ASP A 258 16.81 -16.98 -30.96
C ASP A 258 16.00 -16.82 -29.66
N PRO A 259 15.54 -17.92 -29.08
CA PRO A 259 14.60 -17.89 -27.97
C PRO A 259 15.21 -17.33 -26.65
N ARG A 260 16.53 -17.26 -26.56
CA ARG A 260 17.20 -16.97 -25.28
C ARG A 260 17.96 -15.63 -25.24
N ILE A 261 18.33 -15.05 -26.38
CA ILE A 261 19.30 -13.94 -26.42
C ILE A 261 18.78 -12.81 -27.27
N THR A 262 18.78 -11.59 -26.71
CA THR A 262 18.75 -10.35 -27.48
C THR A 262 20.16 -10.01 -27.94
N ARG A 263 20.38 -9.90 -29.25
CA ARG A 263 21.65 -9.41 -29.79
C ARG A 263 21.72 -7.90 -29.61
N THR A 264 22.90 -7.41 -29.28
CA THR A 264 23.16 -5.95 -29.18
C THR A 264 22.81 -5.28 -30.53
N GLY A 265 21.94 -4.29 -30.50
CA GLY A 265 21.55 -3.50 -31.69
C GLY A 265 20.31 -3.97 -32.43
N GLU A 266 19.71 -5.09 -32.07
CA GLU A 266 18.39 -5.46 -32.61
C GLU A 266 17.27 -4.70 -31.89
N ALA A 267 16.31 -4.20 -32.65
CA ALA A 267 15.20 -3.44 -32.12
C ALA A 267 14.38 -4.32 -31.17
N PHE A 268 14.23 -3.83 -29.96
CA PHE A 268 13.39 -4.50 -28.98
C PHE A 268 11.93 -4.25 -29.33
N ALA A 269 11.17 -5.28 -29.24
CA ALA A 269 9.75 -5.48 -29.33
C ALA A 269 8.83 -4.29 -29.53
N VAL A 270 7.91 -4.50 -30.37
CA VAL A 270 6.76 -3.66 -30.71
C VAL A 270 5.85 -3.53 -29.49
N GLU A 271 5.28 -2.35 -29.30
CA GLU A 271 4.18 -2.13 -28.37
C GLU A 271 3.05 -3.11 -28.67
N ALA A 272 2.74 -3.97 -27.72
CA ALA A 272 1.79 -5.06 -27.93
C ALA A 272 0.38 -4.67 -27.47
N GLN A 273 0.25 -3.91 -26.40
CA GLN A 273 -1.05 -3.54 -25.85
C GLN A 273 -0.96 -2.35 -24.89
N VAL A 274 -2.01 -1.54 -24.89
CA VAL A 274 -2.30 -0.56 -23.85
C VAL A 274 -3.47 -1.07 -23.02
N PHE A 275 -3.28 -1.19 -21.71
CA PHE A 275 -4.36 -1.54 -20.80
C PHE A 275 -4.97 -0.28 -20.23
N VAL A 276 -6.28 -0.27 -20.15
CA VAL A 276 -7.02 0.74 -19.38
C VAL A 276 -7.41 0.07 -18.06
N PRO A 277 -6.89 0.53 -16.91
CA PRO A 277 -7.35 0.00 -15.63
C PRO A 277 -8.86 0.21 -15.52
N PRO A 278 -9.61 -0.79 -15.04
CA PRO A 278 -11.03 -0.61 -14.80
C PRO A 278 -11.26 0.54 -13.82
N SER A 279 -12.27 1.34 -14.06
CA SER A 279 -12.67 2.51 -13.26
C SER A 279 -13.28 2.17 -11.90
N VAL A 280 -12.88 1.05 -11.29
CA VAL A 280 -13.39 0.65 -9.98
C VAL A 280 -12.64 1.40 -8.89
N ASN A 281 -13.37 2.10 -8.04
CA ASN A 281 -12.79 2.76 -6.87
C ASN A 281 -12.27 1.70 -5.88
N PRO A 282 -10.95 1.57 -5.65
CA PRO A 282 -10.40 0.55 -4.78
C PRO A 282 -10.82 0.72 -3.32
N ILE A 283 -11.16 1.93 -2.88
CA ILE A 283 -11.67 2.18 -1.52
C ILE A 283 -13.07 1.56 -1.38
N GLU A 284 -13.96 1.75 -2.36
CA GLU A 284 -15.30 1.18 -2.34
C GLU A 284 -15.25 -0.34 -2.34
N ARG A 285 -14.41 -0.95 -3.20
CA ARG A 285 -14.21 -2.40 -3.19
C ARG A 285 -13.70 -2.94 -1.86
N ALA A 286 -12.75 -2.24 -1.24
CA ALA A 286 -12.23 -2.64 0.07
C ALA A 286 -13.31 -2.55 1.16
N LEU A 287 -14.17 -1.51 1.11
CA LEU A 287 -15.30 -1.39 2.03
C LEU A 287 -16.37 -2.47 1.76
N ASP A 288 -16.65 -2.81 0.50
CA ASP A 288 -17.55 -3.92 0.14
C ASP A 288 -17.06 -5.25 0.70
N GLU A 289 -15.76 -5.52 0.54
CA GLU A 289 -15.14 -6.73 1.08
C GLU A 289 -15.16 -6.75 2.61
N LEU A 290 -14.87 -5.61 3.25
CA LEU A 290 -14.87 -5.48 4.70
C LEU A 290 -16.24 -5.77 5.31
N GLU A 291 -17.31 -5.40 4.62
CA GLU A 291 -18.71 -5.57 5.03
C GLU A 291 -19.31 -6.91 4.61
N SER A 292 -18.65 -7.66 3.75
CA SER A 292 -19.04 -9.01 3.37
C SER A 292 -18.69 -10.02 4.46
N ASP A 293 -19.31 -11.20 4.44
CA ASP A 293 -18.99 -12.32 5.34
C ASP A 293 -17.86 -13.22 4.80
N GLY A 294 -17.32 -12.92 3.60
CA GLY A 294 -16.27 -13.69 2.96
C GLY A 294 -14.89 -13.52 3.62
N ALA A 295 -13.93 -14.37 3.27
CA ALA A 295 -12.54 -14.16 3.64
C ALA A 295 -12.00 -12.89 3.01
N LEU A 296 -11.09 -12.20 3.71
CA LEU A 296 -10.39 -11.04 3.14
C LEU A 296 -9.44 -11.50 2.03
N THR A 297 -9.43 -10.78 0.91
CA THR A 297 -8.49 -10.99 -0.22
C THR A 297 -7.04 -10.91 0.25
N TYR A 298 -6.78 -10.07 1.25
CA TYR A 298 -5.45 -9.89 1.81
C TYR A 298 -5.52 -9.85 3.35
N SER A 299 -4.84 -10.78 3.99
CA SER A 299 -4.90 -10.88 5.46
C SER A 299 -4.17 -9.72 6.13
N THR A 300 -4.64 -9.36 7.34
CA THR A 300 -3.97 -8.33 8.16
C THR A 300 -2.52 -8.72 8.46
N ARG A 301 -2.23 -10.01 8.61
CA ARG A 301 -0.87 -10.55 8.79
C ARG A 301 0.00 -10.31 7.56
N ASP A 302 -0.52 -10.54 6.36
CA ASP A 302 0.22 -10.28 5.13
C ASP A 302 0.46 -8.78 4.92
N ALA A 303 -0.49 -7.92 5.32
CA ALA A 303 -0.31 -6.48 5.30
C ALA A 303 0.80 -6.02 6.29
N ALA A 304 0.87 -6.62 7.48
CA ALA A 304 1.97 -6.39 8.43
C ALA A 304 3.32 -6.84 7.85
N ARG A 305 3.36 -7.96 7.13
CA ARG A 305 4.57 -8.42 6.43
C ARG A 305 4.97 -7.50 5.27
N SER A 306 4.01 -6.92 4.54
CA SER A 306 4.33 -5.91 3.52
C SER A 306 4.91 -4.64 4.14
N LEU A 307 4.41 -4.21 5.30
CA LEU A 307 5.02 -3.13 6.08
C LEU A 307 6.45 -3.48 6.49
N GLU A 308 6.67 -4.68 7.04
CA GLU A 308 7.99 -5.17 7.42
C GLU A 308 8.96 -5.14 6.23
N CYS A 309 8.56 -5.67 5.06
CA CYS A 309 9.38 -5.64 3.86
C CYS A 309 9.77 -4.22 3.44
N ALA A 310 8.87 -3.26 3.57
CA ALA A 310 9.16 -1.86 3.24
C ALA A 310 10.10 -1.21 4.27
N LEU A 311 9.84 -1.38 5.56
CA LEU A 311 10.67 -0.81 6.63
C LEU A 311 12.06 -1.45 6.70
N ALA A 312 12.20 -2.72 6.34
CA ALA A 312 13.49 -3.40 6.29
C ALA A 312 14.47 -2.76 5.29
N ALA A 313 13.99 -2.06 4.26
CA ALA A 313 14.85 -1.26 3.40
C ALA A 313 15.53 -0.11 4.16
N LEU A 314 14.82 0.52 5.10
CA LEU A 314 15.38 1.57 5.96
C LEU A 314 16.43 0.99 6.92
N VAL A 315 16.17 -0.22 7.44
CA VAL A 315 17.13 -0.96 8.26
C VAL A 315 18.39 -1.24 7.45
N ALA A 316 18.26 -1.69 6.19
CA ALA A 316 19.41 -1.92 5.29
C ALA A 316 20.19 -0.62 5.02
N PHE A 317 19.49 0.51 4.84
CA PHE A 317 20.14 1.81 4.62
C PHE A 317 20.97 2.27 5.82
N GLU A 318 20.46 2.13 7.03
CA GLU A 318 21.15 2.56 8.23
C GLU A 318 22.28 1.61 8.65
N SER A 319 22.00 0.29 8.65
CA SER A 319 22.96 -0.73 9.07
C SER A 319 24.05 -0.99 8.02
N ARG A 320 23.81 -0.59 6.76
CA ARG A 320 24.69 -0.91 5.61
C ARG A 320 24.85 -2.41 5.39
N GLN A 321 23.85 -3.19 5.73
CA GLN A 321 23.85 -4.65 5.64
C GLN A 321 22.67 -5.14 4.80
N THR A 322 22.81 -6.35 4.27
CA THR A 322 21.65 -7.10 3.75
C THR A 322 20.83 -7.62 4.92
N ILE A 323 19.54 -7.34 4.89
CA ILE A 323 18.59 -7.73 5.94
C ILE A 323 17.82 -8.95 5.49
N SER A 324 17.93 -10.04 6.24
CA SER A 324 17.10 -11.23 6.03
C SER A 324 15.65 -10.98 6.49
N LEU A 325 14.70 -11.52 5.76
CA LEU A 325 13.26 -11.40 6.03
C LEU A 325 12.61 -12.79 6.27
N PRO A 326 11.70 -12.92 7.23
CA PRO A 326 11.26 -11.87 8.16
C PRO A 326 12.37 -11.45 9.13
N LEU A 327 12.28 -10.19 9.59
CA LEU A 327 13.25 -9.66 10.55
C LEU A 327 13.07 -10.35 11.91
N ASN A 328 14.17 -10.77 12.51
CA ASN A 328 14.12 -11.38 13.83
C ASN A 328 13.60 -10.38 14.87
N SER A 329 12.65 -10.80 15.73
CA SER A 329 12.05 -9.95 16.78
C SER A 329 13.06 -9.45 17.84
N LYS A 330 14.24 -10.06 17.92
CA LYS A 330 15.35 -9.61 18.79
C LYS A 330 16.24 -8.57 18.12
N ASN A 331 15.99 -8.24 16.85
CA ASN A 331 16.74 -7.20 16.15
C ASN A 331 16.36 -5.82 16.74
N GLU A 332 17.33 -4.97 16.98
CA GLU A 332 17.14 -3.63 17.56
C GLU A 332 16.18 -2.72 16.76
N TYR A 333 16.08 -2.95 15.45
CA TYR A 333 15.17 -2.20 14.58
C TYR A 333 13.73 -2.71 14.57
N PHE A 334 13.45 -3.87 15.18
CA PHE A 334 12.11 -4.48 15.13
C PHE A 334 11.05 -3.58 15.80
N ALA A 335 11.36 -3.06 16.99
CA ALA A 335 10.49 -2.16 17.74
C ALA A 335 10.71 -0.66 17.41
N ARG A 336 11.68 -0.37 16.54
CA ARG A 336 12.01 1.03 16.22
C ARG A 336 10.86 1.74 15.53
N LYS A 337 10.46 2.89 16.06
CA LYS A 337 9.50 3.79 15.42
C LYS A 337 10.19 4.60 14.32
N TRP A 338 9.60 4.56 13.13
CA TRP A 338 10.05 5.33 11.97
C TRP A 338 9.09 6.51 11.77
N ALA A 339 9.64 7.69 11.56
CA ALA A 339 8.86 8.90 11.28
C ALA A 339 8.36 8.91 9.82
N VAL A 340 7.47 7.97 9.49
CA VAL A 340 6.97 7.73 8.12
C VAL A 340 5.46 7.90 8.01
N THR A 341 4.96 8.17 6.77
CA THR A 341 3.53 8.35 6.47
C THR A 341 3.15 7.79 5.10
#